data_e62b1c0198b4d039773cd3f5abb5ec3e
#
_entry.id   e62b1c0198b4d039773cd3f5abb5ec3e
#
_cell.length_a   1.000
_cell.length_b   1.000
_cell.length_c   1.000
_cell.angle_alpha   90.00
_cell.angle_beta   90.00
_cell.angle_gamma   90.00
#
_symmetry.space_group_name_H-M   'P 1'
#
loop_
_entity.id
_entity.type
_entity.pdbx_description
1 polymer ?
#
loop_
_entity_poly.entity_id
_entity_poly.type
_entity_poly.pdbx_seq_one_letter_code
_entity_poly.pdbx_strand_id
1 'polypeptide(L)'
;LEMVEIGCGGYPGNAHANPDILLNDDKSLEEFKALLKKYNVEISALSCHGNPVHPNKEIAKSFDDDLRKAVLLAEKLGVHQINTFSGCPGDCETAKYPNWVTCPWPNDFGEILEWQWNEVLIPYWKEFVKFSTAHGVDKIALELHPGFCVYNTESLLKLRNAVGKEI
;
A
#
# COMPACT_ATOMS: atom_id res chain seq x y z
N LEU A 1 -16.93 -18.95 7.88
CA LEU A 1 -16.10 -17.88 7.35
C LEU A 1 -16.74 -17.40 6.05
N GLU A 2 -17.03 -16.11 5.94
CA GLU A 2 -17.73 -15.54 4.77
C GLU A 2 -16.76 -14.74 3.90
N MET A 3 -15.80 -14.04 4.51
CA MET A 3 -14.82 -13.21 3.81
C MET A 3 -13.40 -13.46 4.33
N VAL A 4 -12.42 -13.19 3.46
CA VAL A 4 -10.99 -13.28 3.77
C VAL A 4 -10.24 -12.08 3.21
N GLU A 5 -9.21 -11.65 3.93
CA GLU A 5 -8.15 -10.81 3.41
C GLU A 5 -7.01 -11.71 2.92
N ILE A 6 -6.48 -11.44 1.73
CA ILE A 6 -5.47 -12.30 1.12
C ILE A 6 -4.20 -11.51 0.81
N GLY A 7 -3.05 -11.97 1.32
CA GLY A 7 -1.73 -11.43 0.98
C GLY A 7 -1.36 -11.72 -0.47
N CYS A 8 -0.96 -10.69 -1.20
CA CYS A 8 -0.61 -10.78 -2.62
C CYS A 8 0.72 -10.06 -2.98
N GLY A 9 1.52 -9.66 -2.01
CA GLY A 9 2.83 -9.03 -2.22
C GLY A 9 3.38 -8.35 -0.98
N GLY A 10 4.57 -7.78 -1.07
CA GLY A 10 5.25 -7.11 0.03
C GLY A 10 5.57 -8.00 1.21
N TYR A 11 5.49 -7.49 2.43
CA TYR A 11 5.80 -8.25 3.67
C TYR A 11 4.93 -9.49 3.90
N PRO A 12 3.62 -9.50 3.61
CA PRO A 12 2.80 -10.70 3.71
C PRO A 12 3.20 -11.82 2.75
N GLY A 13 3.95 -11.48 1.69
CA GLY A 13 4.22 -12.39 0.60
C GLY A 13 3.01 -12.65 -0.29
N ASN A 14 3.14 -13.55 -1.24
CA ASN A 14 2.14 -13.82 -2.28
C ASN A 14 1.77 -15.30 -2.42
N ALA A 15 2.01 -16.10 -1.39
CA ALA A 15 1.82 -17.56 -1.45
C ALA A 15 0.39 -17.99 -1.79
N HIS A 16 -0.62 -17.18 -1.43
CA HIS A 16 -2.04 -17.51 -1.64
C HIS A 16 -2.65 -16.84 -2.87
N ALA A 17 -2.12 -15.68 -3.27
CA ALA A 17 -2.56 -14.96 -4.46
C ALA A 17 -1.34 -14.29 -5.11
N ASN A 18 -0.65 -15.02 -5.98
CA ASN A 18 0.54 -14.53 -6.66
C ASN A 18 0.16 -13.70 -7.90
N PRO A 19 0.36 -12.36 -7.89
CA PRO A 19 0.00 -11.51 -9.02
C PRO A 19 0.77 -11.86 -10.30
N ASP A 20 2.04 -12.31 -10.19
CA ASP A 20 2.84 -12.66 -11.37
C ASP A 20 2.28 -13.90 -12.10
N ILE A 21 1.54 -14.76 -11.39
CA ILE A 21 0.83 -15.90 -11.98
C ILE A 21 -0.56 -15.45 -12.43
N LEU A 22 -1.37 -14.91 -11.50
CA LEU A 22 -2.80 -14.66 -11.74
C LEU A 22 -3.07 -13.54 -12.76
N LEU A 23 -2.13 -12.63 -12.98
CA LEU A 23 -2.26 -11.59 -14.02
C LEU A 23 -1.88 -12.10 -15.41
N ASN A 24 -1.06 -13.15 -15.52
CA ASN A 24 -0.47 -13.61 -16.78
C ASN A 24 -0.98 -14.98 -17.24
N ASP A 25 -1.77 -15.69 -16.41
CA ASP A 25 -2.39 -16.98 -16.74
C ASP A 25 -3.87 -16.96 -16.40
N ASP A 26 -4.69 -16.78 -17.42
CA ASP A 26 -6.15 -16.74 -17.29
C ASP A 26 -6.71 -18.04 -16.71
N LYS A 27 -6.09 -19.19 -16.98
CA LYS A 27 -6.51 -20.49 -16.43
C LYS A 27 -6.32 -20.50 -14.90
N SER A 28 -5.16 -20.11 -14.42
CA SER A 28 -4.87 -20.03 -12.99
C SER A 28 -5.80 -19.03 -12.29
N LEU A 29 -6.11 -17.89 -12.93
CA LEU A 29 -7.05 -16.90 -12.41
C LEU A 29 -8.47 -17.49 -12.27
N GLU A 30 -8.97 -18.19 -13.28
CA GLU A 30 -10.31 -18.80 -13.23
C GLU A 30 -10.37 -19.98 -12.23
N GLU A 31 -9.32 -20.77 -12.10
CA GLU A 31 -9.21 -21.81 -11.07
C GLU A 31 -9.25 -21.20 -9.66
N PHE A 32 -8.55 -20.07 -9.45
CA PHE A 32 -8.57 -19.33 -8.19
C PHE A 32 -9.97 -18.81 -7.85
N LYS A 33 -10.66 -18.16 -8.81
CA LYS A 33 -12.05 -17.71 -8.65
C LYS A 33 -13.01 -18.87 -8.37
N ALA A 34 -12.85 -19.98 -9.08
CA ALA A 34 -13.66 -21.17 -8.89
C ALA A 34 -13.48 -21.77 -7.48
N LEU A 35 -12.26 -21.73 -6.93
CA LEU A 35 -11.98 -22.18 -5.57
C LEU A 35 -12.72 -21.33 -4.53
N LEU A 36 -12.68 -20.02 -4.63
CA LEU A 36 -13.40 -19.10 -3.75
C LEU A 36 -14.92 -19.38 -3.81
N LYS A 37 -15.45 -19.47 -5.01
CA LYS A 37 -16.87 -19.79 -5.24
C LYS A 37 -17.26 -21.15 -4.65
N LYS A 38 -16.43 -22.19 -4.83
CA LYS A 38 -16.66 -23.53 -4.28
C LYS A 38 -16.86 -23.54 -2.77
N TYR A 39 -16.09 -22.71 -2.06
CA TYR A 39 -16.17 -22.63 -0.61
C TYR A 39 -17.07 -21.50 -0.10
N ASN A 40 -17.74 -20.78 -1.01
CA ASN A 40 -18.58 -19.62 -0.71
C ASN A 40 -17.85 -18.58 0.16
N VAL A 41 -16.64 -18.20 -0.27
CA VAL A 41 -15.80 -17.22 0.39
C VAL A 41 -15.58 -16.04 -0.56
N GLU A 42 -15.74 -14.83 -0.05
CA GLU A 42 -15.45 -13.57 -0.76
C GLU A 42 -14.12 -12.98 -0.30
N ILE A 43 -13.49 -12.17 -1.14
CA ILE A 43 -12.30 -11.40 -0.77
C ILE A 43 -12.76 -10.02 -0.29
N SER A 44 -12.47 -9.70 0.98
CA SER A 44 -12.75 -8.38 1.56
C SER A 44 -11.74 -7.31 1.11
N ALA A 45 -10.48 -7.70 1.02
CA ALA A 45 -9.38 -6.87 0.58
C ALA A 45 -8.19 -7.73 0.11
N LEU A 46 -7.35 -7.17 -0.75
CA LEU A 46 -6.01 -7.68 -0.98
C LEU A 46 -5.00 -6.95 -0.10
N SER A 47 -4.06 -7.69 0.45
CA SER A 47 -3.07 -7.22 1.42
C SER A 47 -1.69 -7.17 0.75
N CYS A 48 -1.11 -5.98 0.63
CA CYS A 48 0.21 -5.77 0.04
C CYS A 48 0.98 -4.70 0.83
N HIS A 49 1.56 -5.09 1.96
CA HIS A 49 2.24 -4.19 2.87
C HIS A 49 3.69 -4.01 2.48
N GLY A 50 4.16 -2.75 2.45
CA GLY A 50 5.53 -2.44 2.09
C GLY A 50 5.90 -0.99 2.38
N ASN A 51 7.10 -0.59 1.94
CA ASN A 51 7.56 0.78 2.02
C ASN A 51 7.86 1.35 0.62
N PRO A 52 6.83 1.81 -0.12
CA PRO A 52 7.01 2.32 -1.47
C PRO A 52 7.71 3.68 -1.54
N VAL A 53 7.94 4.32 -0.39
CA VAL A 53 8.71 5.57 -0.26
C VAL A 53 10.04 5.36 0.46
N HIS A 54 10.56 4.13 0.49
CA HIS A 54 11.86 3.81 1.08
C HIS A 54 12.96 4.68 0.47
N PRO A 55 13.94 5.22 1.26
CA PRO A 55 15.01 6.05 0.72
C PRO A 55 15.90 5.33 -0.30
N ASN A 56 16.13 4.02 -0.12
CA ASN A 56 16.73 3.21 -1.18
C ASN A 56 15.72 3.01 -2.32
N LYS A 57 16.04 3.57 -3.48
CA LYS A 57 15.14 3.61 -4.64
C LYS A 57 14.81 2.22 -5.23
N GLU A 58 15.72 1.25 -5.12
CA GLU A 58 15.48 -0.13 -5.58
C GLU A 58 14.44 -0.82 -4.69
N ILE A 59 14.56 -0.63 -3.36
CA ILE A 59 13.61 -1.16 -2.38
C ILE A 59 12.24 -0.48 -2.56
N ALA A 60 12.23 0.87 -2.68
CA ALA A 60 11.00 1.62 -2.92
C ALA A 60 10.27 1.13 -4.18
N LYS A 61 11.03 1.00 -5.28
CA LYS A 61 10.50 0.50 -6.55
C LYS A 61 9.91 -0.91 -6.43
N SER A 62 10.59 -1.81 -5.75
CA SER A 62 10.10 -3.19 -5.57
C SER A 62 8.74 -3.20 -4.84
N PHE A 63 8.59 -2.42 -3.77
CA PHE A 63 7.33 -2.33 -3.05
C PHE A 63 6.22 -1.58 -3.83
N ASP A 64 6.58 -0.56 -4.60
CA ASP A 64 5.62 0.12 -5.49
C ASP A 64 5.15 -0.81 -6.62
N ASP A 65 6.07 -1.56 -7.24
CA ASP A 65 5.73 -2.56 -8.27
C ASP A 65 4.78 -3.62 -7.72
N ASP A 66 5.03 -4.16 -6.52
CA ASP A 66 4.15 -5.13 -5.86
C ASP A 66 2.77 -4.53 -5.57
N LEU A 67 2.73 -3.31 -5.06
CA LEU A 67 1.47 -2.62 -4.73
C LEU A 67 0.64 -2.32 -5.99
N ARG A 68 1.29 -1.92 -7.09
CA ARG A 68 0.61 -1.74 -8.39
C ARG A 68 0.09 -3.06 -8.95
N LYS A 69 0.84 -4.14 -8.85
CA LYS A 69 0.37 -5.48 -9.24
C LYS A 69 -0.83 -5.92 -8.40
N ALA A 70 -0.83 -5.60 -7.10
CA ALA A 70 -1.98 -5.86 -6.22
C ALA A 70 -3.25 -5.15 -6.70
N VAL A 71 -3.15 -3.89 -7.13
CA VAL A 71 -4.26 -3.12 -7.71
C VAL A 71 -4.76 -3.78 -9.00
N LEU A 72 -3.86 -4.16 -9.92
CA LEU A 72 -4.26 -4.84 -11.17
C LEU A 72 -4.92 -6.20 -10.90
N LEU A 73 -4.46 -6.94 -9.90
CA LEU A 73 -5.09 -8.18 -9.48
C LEU A 73 -6.46 -7.93 -8.85
N ALA A 74 -6.59 -6.90 -8.02
CA ALA A 74 -7.87 -6.49 -7.43
C ALA A 74 -8.91 -6.17 -8.52
N GLU A 75 -8.53 -5.43 -9.57
CA GLU A 75 -9.38 -5.17 -10.74
C GLU A 75 -9.89 -6.48 -11.38
N LYS A 76 -9.01 -7.45 -11.65
CA LYS A 76 -9.38 -8.74 -12.23
C LYS A 76 -10.27 -9.60 -11.32
N LEU A 77 -10.15 -9.43 -10.01
CA LEU A 77 -10.93 -10.16 -9.01
C LEU A 77 -12.22 -9.43 -8.58
N GLY A 78 -12.43 -8.19 -9.01
CA GLY A 78 -13.56 -7.37 -8.57
C GLY A 78 -13.46 -6.92 -7.11
N VAL A 79 -12.24 -6.81 -6.58
CA VAL A 79 -11.94 -6.32 -5.22
C VAL A 79 -11.68 -4.83 -5.26
N HIS A 80 -12.34 -4.05 -4.40
CA HIS A 80 -12.25 -2.59 -4.39
C HIS A 80 -11.33 -2.00 -3.32
N GLN A 81 -10.72 -2.87 -2.50
CA GLN A 81 -9.91 -2.45 -1.36
C GLN A 81 -8.54 -3.11 -1.34
N ILE A 82 -7.52 -2.28 -1.10
CA ILE A 82 -6.15 -2.72 -0.78
C ILE A 82 -5.81 -2.30 0.65
N ASN A 83 -5.26 -3.24 1.44
CA ASN A 83 -4.69 -2.97 2.75
C ASN A 83 -3.17 -2.88 2.63
N THR A 84 -2.57 -1.82 3.18
CA THR A 84 -1.13 -1.57 3.06
C THR A 84 -0.59 -0.66 4.17
N PHE A 85 0.74 -0.41 4.18
CA PHE A 85 1.36 0.62 5.01
C PHE A 85 1.57 1.92 4.24
N SER A 86 1.63 3.04 4.96
CA SER A 86 1.88 4.35 4.34
C SER A 86 3.28 4.52 3.75
N GLY A 87 4.23 3.73 4.23
CA GLY A 87 5.64 3.95 3.99
C GLY A 87 6.27 4.93 4.99
N CYS A 88 7.61 4.95 4.98
CA CYS A 88 8.44 5.88 5.76
C CYS A 88 9.68 6.24 4.93
N PRO A 89 9.86 7.52 4.54
CA PRO A 89 11.07 8.00 3.88
C PRO A 89 12.27 8.09 4.82
N GLY A 90 13.42 8.46 4.30
CA GLY A 90 14.56 8.92 5.09
C GLY A 90 14.37 10.36 5.61
N ASP A 91 15.47 10.96 6.05
CA ASP A 91 15.54 12.36 6.48
C ASP A 91 15.95 13.31 5.34
N CYS A 92 16.38 12.77 4.21
CA CYS A 92 16.76 13.50 3.00
C CYS A 92 16.79 12.56 1.78
N GLU A 93 17.04 13.12 0.58
CA GLU A 93 17.12 12.36 -0.66
C GLU A 93 18.24 11.32 -0.71
N THR A 94 19.32 11.52 0.03
CA THR A 94 20.50 10.65 0.07
C THR A 94 20.50 9.71 1.26
N ALA A 95 19.44 9.69 2.04
CA ALA A 95 19.30 8.82 3.19
C ALA A 95 19.41 7.33 2.79
N LYS A 96 20.02 6.54 3.65
CA LYS A 96 20.18 5.10 3.42
C LYS A 96 19.04 4.28 4.01
N TYR A 97 18.49 4.73 5.12
CA TYR A 97 17.46 4.03 5.88
C TYR A 97 16.25 4.94 6.16
N PRO A 98 15.05 4.37 6.35
CA PRO A 98 13.90 5.11 6.82
C PRO A 98 14.21 5.81 8.15
N ASN A 99 13.68 7.01 8.32
CA ASN A 99 13.77 7.76 9.58
C ASN A 99 12.37 8.05 10.12
N TRP A 100 11.92 7.27 11.09
CA TRP A 100 10.61 7.41 11.69
C TRP A 100 10.60 8.49 12.78
N VAL A 101 10.19 9.69 12.40
CA VAL A 101 10.10 10.85 13.28
C VAL A 101 8.68 10.99 13.83
N THR A 102 8.54 10.99 15.15
CA THR A 102 7.23 11.09 15.84
C THR A 102 7.11 12.38 16.68
N CYS A 103 8.21 13.06 16.93
CA CYS A 103 8.27 14.30 17.69
C CYS A 103 8.95 15.40 16.88
N PRO A 104 8.30 16.58 16.69
CA PRO A 104 8.84 17.67 15.87
C PRO A 104 9.89 18.52 16.60
N TRP A 105 10.48 18.02 17.68
CA TRP A 105 11.47 18.74 18.48
C TRP A 105 12.66 17.81 18.80
N PRO A 106 13.93 18.27 18.75
CA PRO A 106 14.37 19.62 18.29
C PRO A 106 13.94 20.00 16.87
N ASN A 107 14.15 21.26 16.46
CA ASN A 107 13.60 21.83 15.23
C ASN A 107 13.94 21.07 13.95
N ASP A 108 15.13 20.47 13.86
CA ASP A 108 15.55 19.61 12.75
C ASP A 108 14.61 18.41 12.54
N PHE A 109 14.04 17.82 13.59
CA PHE A 109 13.01 16.79 13.44
C PHE A 109 11.70 17.33 12.84
N GLY A 110 11.37 18.58 13.12
CA GLY A 110 10.24 19.27 12.48
C GLY A 110 10.48 19.47 10.97
N GLU A 111 11.68 19.90 10.60
CA GLU A 111 12.07 20.07 9.19
C GLU A 111 12.06 18.73 8.43
N ILE A 112 12.57 17.66 9.05
CA ILE A 112 12.49 16.29 8.48
C ILE A 112 11.03 15.89 8.25
N LEU A 113 10.16 16.06 9.25
CA LEU A 113 8.74 15.71 9.11
C LEU A 113 8.06 16.49 7.98
N GLU A 114 8.31 17.80 7.86
CA GLU A 114 7.75 18.60 6.78
C GLU A 114 8.20 18.10 5.41
N TRP A 115 9.49 17.84 5.26
CA TRP A 115 10.03 17.29 4.02
C TRP A 115 9.44 15.91 3.68
N GLN A 116 9.41 14.98 4.66
CA GLN A 116 8.86 13.64 4.48
C GLN A 116 7.41 13.68 3.99
N TRP A 117 6.59 14.55 4.59
CA TRP A 117 5.18 14.64 4.26
C TRP A 117 4.92 15.38 2.96
N ASN A 118 5.53 16.54 2.77
CA ASN A 118 5.19 17.44 1.68
C ASN A 118 5.91 17.09 0.38
N GLU A 119 7.16 16.62 0.45
CA GLU A 119 7.96 16.33 -0.73
C GLU A 119 7.94 14.84 -1.14
N VAL A 120 7.58 13.93 -0.23
CA VAL A 120 7.65 12.50 -0.52
C VAL A 120 6.29 11.81 -0.37
N LEU A 121 5.72 11.81 0.83
CA LEU A 121 4.56 10.96 1.15
C LEU A 121 3.29 11.40 0.43
N ILE A 122 2.91 12.67 0.57
CA ILE A 122 1.70 13.22 -0.06
C ILE A 122 1.76 13.15 -1.59
N PRO A 123 2.86 13.54 -2.26
CA PRO A 123 2.98 13.39 -3.71
C PRO A 123 2.84 11.94 -4.17
N TYR A 124 3.50 11.00 -3.48
CA TYR A 124 3.39 9.57 -3.81
C TYR A 124 1.93 9.09 -3.73
N TRP A 125 1.24 9.34 -2.61
CA TRP A 125 -0.11 8.85 -2.42
C TRP A 125 -1.13 9.53 -3.34
N LYS A 126 -0.93 10.79 -3.69
CA LYS A 126 -1.76 11.47 -4.71
C LYS A 126 -1.67 10.80 -6.08
N GLU A 127 -0.48 10.39 -6.48
CA GLU A 127 -0.26 9.69 -7.74
C GLU A 127 -0.80 8.26 -7.68
N PHE A 128 -0.52 7.55 -6.59
CA PHE A 128 -0.98 6.18 -6.40
C PHE A 128 -2.51 6.07 -6.37
N VAL A 129 -3.22 6.96 -5.68
CA VAL A 129 -4.69 6.98 -5.64
C VAL A 129 -5.29 7.21 -7.03
N LYS A 130 -4.69 8.07 -7.87
CA LYS A 130 -5.13 8.22 -9.26
C LYS A 130 -5.00 6.92 -10.05
N PHE A 131 -3.89 6.23 -9.87
CA PHE A 131 -3.67 4.93 -10.51
C PHE A 131 -4.69 3.90 -10.01
N SER A 132 -4.83 3.73 -8.69
CA SER A 132 -5.71 2.72 -8.11
C SER A 132 -7.18 2.92 -8.48
N THR A 133 -7.66 4.17 -8.46
CA THR A 133 -9.03 4.52 -8.85
C THR A 133 -9.31 4.26 -10.33
N ALA A 134 -8.33 4.50 -11.20
CA ALA A 134 -8.44 4.18 -12.63
C ALA A 134 -8.64 2.68 -12.89
N HIS A 135 -8.23 1.82 -11.95
CA HIS A 135 -8.38 0.36 -11.98
C HIS A 135 -9.51 -0.15 -11.04
N GLY A 136 -10.42 0.72 -10.61
CA GLY A 136 -11.58 0.32 -9.80
C GLY A 136 -11.28 0.04 -8.32
N VAL A 137 -10.06 0.32 -7.83
CA VAL A 137 -9.70 0.25 -6.42
C VAL A 137 -9.82 1.66 -5.82
N ASP A 138 -10.91 1.91 -5.13
CA ASP A 138 -11.28 3.21 -4.58
C ASP A 138 -11.16 3.30 -3.05
N LYS A 139 -10.60 2.25 -2.43
CA LYS A 139 -10.32 2.19 -0.99
C LYS A 139 -8.89 1.71 -0.74
N ILE A 140 -8.09 2.58 -0.13
CA ILE A 140 -6.76 2.26 0.36
C ILE A 140 -6.81 2.30 1.88
N ALA A 141 -6.86 1.14 2.52
CA ALA A 141 -6.87 1.06 3.97
C ALA A 141 -5.42 1.00 4.48
N LEU A 142 -4.99 2.06 5.13
CA LEU A 142 -3.67 2.13 5.74
C LEU A 142 -3.69 1.54 7.13
N GLU A 143 -2.93 0.49 7.34
CA GLU A 143 -2.70 -0.05 8.68
C GLU A 143 -1.84 0.91 9.50
N LEU A 144 -2.33 1.29 10.68
CA LEU A 144 -1.64 2.19 11.60
C LEU A 144 -0.53 1.42 12.32
N HIS A 145 0.71 1.57 11.87
CA HIS A 145 1.81 0.76 12.36
C HIS A 145 3.03 1.62 12.74
N PRO A 146 3.64 1.41 13.92
CA PRO A 146 4.90 2.03 14.28
C PRO A 146 5.99 1.78 13.23
N GLY A 147 6.84 2.79 12.97
CA GLY A 147 7.87 2.73 11.93
C GLY A 147 7.41 3.24 10.57
N PHE A 148 6.13 3.61 10.41
CA PHE A 148 5.58 4.24 9.21
C PHE A 148 5.03 5.63 9.52
N CYS A 149 4.93 6.51 8.50
CA CYS A 149 4.48 7.89 8.70
C CYS A 149 3.03 7.99 9.19
N VAL A 150 2.18 7.06 8.76
CA VAL A 150 0.80 6.94 9.28
C VAL A 150 0.76 5.82 10.31
N TYR A 151 0.76 6.19 11.58
CA TYR A 151 0.82 5.27 12.72
C TYR A 151 -0.26 5.51 13.78
N ASN A 152 -1.06 6.55 13.62
CA ASN A 152 -2.17 6.89 14.49
C ASN A 152 -3.29 7.60 13.71
N THR A 153 -4.43 7.81 14.35
CA THR A 153 -5.59 8.44 13.71
C THR A 153 -5.32 9.85 13.21
N GLU A 154 -4.51 10.64 13.92
CA GLU A 154 -4.18 12.00 13.53
C GLU A 154 -3.38 12.01 12.22
N SER A 155 -2.33 11.20 12.11
CA SER A 155 -1.52 11.06 10.89
C SER A 155 -2.33 10.49 9.73
N LEU A 156 -3.27 9.56 9.99
CA LEU A 156 -4.18 9.06 8.96
C LEU A 156 -5.07 10.18 8.42
N LEU A 157 -5.70 10.96 9.29
CA LEU A 157 -6.55 12.07 8.88
C LEU A 157 -5.76 13.16 8.16
N LYS A 158 -4.52 13.43 8.57
CA LYS A 158 -3.62 14.35 7.86
C LYS A 158 -3.39 13.89 6.41
N LEU A 159 -3.05 12.62 6.20
CA LEU A 159 -2.83 12.09 4.85
C LEU A 159 -4.13 12.09 4.02
N ARG A 160 -5.23 11.60 4.59
CA ARG A 160 -6.54 11.59 3.94
C ARG A 160 -7.00 12.98 3.50
N ASN A 161 -6.83 14.01 4.34
CA ASN A 161 -7.19 15.39 3.99
C ASN A 161 -6.32 15.96 2.86
N ALA A 162 -5.07 15.53 2.76
CA ALA A 162 -4.15 15.99 1.73
C ALA A 162 -4.30 15.25 0.39
N VAL A 163 -4.71 13.97 0.42
CA VAL A 163 -4.74 13.07 -0.75
C VAL A 163 -6.17 12.90 -1.29
N GLY A 164 -7.11 12.48 -0.44
CA GLY A 164 -8.48 12.21 -0.84
C GLY A 164 -9.17 11.20 0.08
N LYS A 165 -10.46 10.99 -0.20
CA LYS A 165 -11.34 10.11 0.59
C LYS A 165 -11.04 8.61 0.39
N GLU A 166 -10.25 8.28 -0.58
CA GLU A 166 -9.83 6.93 -0.94
C GLU A 166 -8.86 6.32 0.09
N ILE A 167 -8.18 7.20 0.87
CA ILE A 167 -7.34 6.85 2.02
C ILE A 167 -8.21 6.69 3.27
#